data_0026f51e48573a2562bb5e8ac6b3fced
#
_entry.id   0026f51e48573a2562bb5e8ac6b3fced
#
_cell.length_a   1.000
_cell.length_b   1.000
_cell.length_c   1.000
_cell.angle_alpha   90.00
_cell.angle_beta   90.00
_cell.angle_gamma   90.00
#
_symmetry.space_group_name_H-M   'P 1'
#
loop_
_entity.id
_entity.type
_entity.pdbx_description
1 polymer ?
#
loop_
_entity_poly.entity_id
_entity_poly.type
_entity_poly.pdbx_seq_one_letter_code
_entity_poly.pdbx_strand_id
1 'polypeptide(L)'
;FIKKIGNGKEELALGITGWLVSIPVFADSAIVIFAPLCKAMSRVTGKSVIALALALACGLQCTHVMVPPTPGPLTAAGMMGVDVGQMIIAGALMSVPILIAALLYAHWVGKKIYQIPREDGTYDRKEFKKEYLKSMDQLDEIMGSKKLPGLGESLAPILIPLVLILSKTVCDFVGVDKESF
;
A
#
# COMPACT_ATOMS: atom_id res chain seq x y z
N PHE A 1 -5.73 10.13 -2.18
CA PHE A 1 -4.92 9.36 -3.12
C PHE A 1 -5.82 8.53 -4.05
N ILE A 2 -6.70 7.69 -3.51
CA ILE A 2 -7.64 6.82 -4.26
C ILE A 2 -8.52 7.63 -5.23
N LYS A 3 -9.07 8.76 -4.77
CA LYS A 3 -9.87 9.68 -5.60
C LYS A 3 -9.13 10.25 -6.82
N LYS A 4 -7.80 10.39 -6.73
CA LYS A 4 -6.95 11.00 -7.77
C LYS A 4 -6.56 10.02 -8.87
N ILE A 5 -6.63 8.70 -8.61
CA ILE A 5 -6.23 7.64 -9.56
C ILE A 5 -7.34 7.31 -10.55
N GLY A 6 -8.59 7.74 -10.28
CA GLY A 6 -9.74 7.59 -11.18
C GLY A 6 -10.52 6.30 -10.98
N ASN A 7 -11.79 6.34 -11.39
CA ASN A 7 -12.71 5.20 -11.28
C ASN A 7 -12.20 4.02 -12.11
N GLY A 8 -12.17 2.84 -11.50
CA GLY A 8 -11.76 1.60 -12.15
C GLY A 8 -10.33 1.13 -11.83
N LYS A 9 -9.53 1.94 -11.12
CA LYS A 9 -8.13 1.63 -10.78
C LYS A 9 -7.91 1.46 -9.26
N GLU A 10 -8.94 1.06 -8.53
CA GLU A 10 -8.92 0.94 -7.07
C GLU A 10 -7.93 -0.13 -6.59
N GLU A 11 -7.78 -1.22 -7.34
CA GLU A 11 -6.79 -2.28 -7.09
C GLU A 11 -5.37 -1.70 -7.16
N LEU A 12 -5.09 -0.91 -8.20
CA LEU A 12 -3.81 -0.23 -8.36
C LEU A 12 -3.55 0.75 -7.21
N ALA A 13 -4.58 1.53 -6.83
CA ALA A 13 -4.48 2.48 -5.73
C ALA A 13 -4.15 1.80 -4.42
N LEU A 14 -4.85 0.71 -4.09
CA LEU A 14 -4.59 -0.06 -2.87
C LEU A 14 -3.24 -0.76 -2.88
N GLY A 15 -2.84 -1.32 -4.02
CA GLY A 15 -1.54 -1.96 -4.15
C GLY A 15 -0.38 -0.98 -3.97
N ILE A 16 -0.45 0.20 -4.60
CA ILE A 16 0.56 1.26 -4.41
C ILE A 16 0.54 1.79 -2.97
N THR A 17 -0.66 1.97 -2.39
CA THR A 17 -0.78 2.39 -0.99
C THR A 17 -0.12 1.36 -0.07
N GLY A 18 -0.40 0.07 -0.27
CA GLY A 18 0.23 -1.01 0.49
C GLY A 18 1.76 -1.01 0.32
N TRP A 19 2.23 -0.87 -0.90
CA TRP A 19 3.65 -0.80 -1.23
C TRP A 19 4.37 0.33 -0.50
N LEU A 20 3.77 1.53 -0.45
CA LEU A 20 4.34 2.68 0.26
C LEU A 20 4.26 2.54 1.78
N VAL A 21 3.12 2.10 2.30
CA VAL A 21 2.88 2.02 3.74
C VAL A 21 3.73 0.94 4.40
N SER A 22 4.02 -0.15 3.71
CA SER A 22 4.80 -1.25 4.29
C SER A 22 6.30 -0.96 4.40
N ILE A 23 6.79 0.16 3.88
CA ILE A 23 8.19 0.55 4.08
C ILE A 23 8.49 0.72 5.58
N PRO A 24 7.77 1.58 6.34
CA PRO A 24 7.99 1.75 7.77
C PRO A 24 7.10 0.86 8.66
N VAL A 25 6.08 0.17 8.12
CA VAL A 25 5.07 -0.55 8.89
C VAL A 25 5.07 -2.03 8.53
N PHE A 26 4.95 -2.88 9.53
CA PHE A 26 4.81 -4.32 9.32
C PHE A 26 3.54 -4.64 8.54
N ALA A 27 3.67 -5.48 7.51
CA ALA A 27 2.58 -5.85 6.62
C ALA A 27 1.36 -6.43 7.36
N ASP A 28 1.60 -7.25 8.39
CA ASP A 28 0.53 -7.89 9.18
C ASP A 28 -0.34 -6.86 9.90
N SER A 29 0.28 -5.88 10.56
CA SER A 29 -0.42 -4.79 11.22
C SER A 29 -1.19 -3.92 10.23
N ALA A 30 -0.55 -3.61 9.11
CA ALA A 30 -1.17 -2.80 8.06
C ALA A 30 -2.38 -3.49 7.43
N ILE A 31 -2.33 -4.81 7.18
CA ILE A 31 -3.47 -5.57 6.65
C ILE A 31 -4.68 -5.45 7.58
N VAL A 32 -4.48 -5.61 8.89
CA VAL A 32 -5.58 -5.51 9.88
C VAL A 32 -6.19 -4.12 9.87
N ILE A 33 -5.37 -3.07 9.84
CA ILE A 33 -5.82 -1.67 9.83
C ILE A 33 -6.58 -1.33 8.53
N PHE A 34 -6.11 -1.81 7.39
CA PHE A 34 -6.71 -1.48 6.08
C PHE A 34 -7.81 -2.46 5.63
N ALA A 35 -8.01 -3.60 6.30
CA ALA A 35 -9.06 -4.55 5.95
C ALA A 35 -10.48 -3.92 5.93
N PRO A 36 -10.88 -3.09 6.91
CA PRO A 36 -12.16 -2.38 6.85
C PRO A 36 -12.28 -1.45 5.64
N LEU A 37 -11.18 -0.79 5.24
CA LEU A 37 -11.14 0.06 4.05
C LEU A 37 -11.38 -0.73 2.78
N CYS A 38 -10.76 -1.92 2.63
CA CYS A 38 -11.00 -2.81 1.48
C CYS A 38 -12.48 -3.21 1.40
N LYS A 39 -13.10 -3.54 2.53
CA LYS A 39 -14.53 -3.88 2.59
C LYS A 39 -15.41 -2.69 2.19
N ALA A 40 -15.14 -1.52 2.74
CA ALA A 40 -15.89 -0.29 2.42
C ALA A 40 -15.75 0.06 0.94
N MET A 41 -14.54 0.02 0.39
CA MET A 41 -14.29 0.27 -1.02
C MET A 41 -14.99 -0.74 -1.93
N SER A 42 -14.96 -2.03 -1.58
CA SER A 42 -15.66 -3.07 -2.32
C SER A 42 -17.16 -2.78 -2.42
N ARG A 43 -17.79 -2.36 -1.32
CA ARG A 43 -19.22 -2.00 -1.30
C ARG A 43 -19.54 -0.80 -2.20
N VAL A 44 -18.67 0.19 -2.19
CA VAL A 44 -18.89 1.44 -2.94
C VAL A 44 -18.60 1.28 -4.42
N THR A 45 -17.50 0.61 -4.76
CA THR A 45 -17.04 0.50 -6.14
C THR A 45 -17.64 -0.70 -6.88
N GLY A 46 -18.26 -1.63 -6.15
CA GLY A 46 -18.75 -2.88 -6.71
C GLY A 46 -17.66 -3.83 -7.17
N LYS A 47 -16.40 -3.58 -6.81
CA LYS A 47 -15.29 -4.49 -7.10
C LYS A 47 -15.20 -5.59 -6.05
N SER A 48 -14.74 -6.76 -6.48
CA SER A 48 -14.51 -7.87 -5.56
C SER A 48 -13.60 -7.48 -4.42
N VAL A 49 -14.04 -7.72 -3.18
CA VAL A 49 -13.20 -7.50 -1.98
C VAL A 49 -11.92 -8.33 -2.04
N ILE A 50 -11.96 -9.48 -2.71
CA ILE A 50 -10.80 -10.35 -2.89
C ILE A 50 -9.74 -9.68 -3.75
N ALA A 51 -10.13 -9.05 -4.87
CA ALA A 51 -9.19 -8.29 -5.70
C ALA A 51 -8.54 -7.15 -4.92
N LEU A 52 -9.34 -6.39 -4.18
CA LEU A 52 -8.86 -5.25 -3.39
C LEU A 52 -7.96 -5.69 -2.24
N ALA A 53 -8.35 -6.74 -1.52
CA ALA A 53 -7.55 -7.28 -0.42
C ALA A 53 -6.24 -7.91 -0.91
N LEU A 54 -6.27 -8.65 -2.02
CA LEU A 54 -5.05 -9.19 -2.63
C LEU A 54 -4.12 -8.10 -3.14
N ALA A 55 -4.64 -7.08 -3.81
CA ALA A 55 -3.83 -5.96 -4.28
C ALA A 55 -3.13 -5.24 -3.11
N LEU A 56 -3.86 -5.00 -2.02
CA LEU A 56 -3.30 -4.42 -0.81
C LEU A 56 -2.26 -5.33 -0.17
N ALA A 57 -2.60 -6.59 0.08
CA ALA A 57 -1.73 -7.56 0.75
C ALA A 57 -0.44 -7.79 -0.04
N CYS A 58 -0.52 -7.94 -1.36
CA CYS A 58 0.65 -8.09 -2.21
C CYS A 58 1.51 -6.83 -2.22
N GLY A 59 0.89 -5.64 -2.28
CA GLY A 59 1.61 -4.38 -2.17
C GLY A 59 2.39 -4.25 -0.87
N LEU A 60 1.74 -4.54 0.26
CA LEU A 60 2.36 -4.56 1.58
C LEU A 60 3.52 -5.57 1.64
N GLN A 61 3.30 -6.78 1.16
CA GLN A 61 4.28 -7.85 1.25
C GLN A 61 5.51 -7.61 0.36
N CYS A 62 5.35 -7.00 -0.80
CA CYS A 62 6.47 -6.71 -1.71
C CYS A 62 7.56 -5.88 -1.02
N THR A 63 7.19 -4.80 -0.35
CA THR A 63 8.15 -3.95 0.35
C THR A 63 8.56 -4.51 1.69
N HIS A 64 7.66 -5.15 2.42
CA HIS A 64 7.97 -5.77 3.70
C HIS A 64 9.11 -6.79 3.61
N VAL A 65 9.16 -7.56 2.53
CA VAL A 65 10.17 -8.62 2.33
C VAL A 65 11.47 -8.08 1.74
N MET A 66 11.41 -6.99 0.97
CA MET A 66 12.56 -6.55 0.16
C MET A 66 13.22 -5.26 0.65
N VAL A 67 12.50 -4.45 1.43
CA VAL A 67 12.95 -3.09 1.76
C VAL A 67 13.20 -2.96 3.27
N PRO A 68 14.42 -2.59 3.71
CA PRO A 68 14.65 -2.16 5.08
C PRO A 68 13.72 -0.98 5.47
N PRO A 69 13.38 -0.76 6.74
CA PRO A 69 14.00 -1.31 7.95
C PRO A 69 13.38 -2.62 8.48
N THR A 70 12.60 -3.34 7.71
CA THR A 70 12.05 -4.63 8.14
C THR A 70 13.19 -5.62 8.49
N PRO A 71 12.99 -6.53 9.48
CA PRO A 71 14.08 -7.33 10.03
C PRO A 71 14.79 -8.23 9.01
N GLY A 72 14.06 -8.80 8.05
CA GLY A 72 14.61 -9.67 7.03
C GLY A 72 15.66 -8.97 6.16
N PRO A 73 15.28 -7.95 5.39
CA PRO A 73 16.21 -7.17 4.57
C PRO A 73 17.34 -6.51 5.39
N LEU A 74 17.04 -6.04 6.60
CA LEU A 74 18.04 -5.43 7.46
C LEU A 74 19.12 -6.44 7.89
N THR A 75 18.70 -7.64 8.27
CA THR A 75 19.62 -8.73 8.62
C THR A 75 20.43 -9.15 7.40
N ALA A 76 19.82 -9.29 6.24
CA ALA A 76 20.51 -9.61 5.00
C ALA A 76 21.58 -8.57 4.64
N ALA A 77 21.24 -7.28 4.73
CA ALA A 77 22.20 -6.19 4.51
C ALA A 77 23.39 -6.30 5.47
N GLY A 78 23.15 -6.55 6.76
CA GLY A 78 24.19 -6.73 7.75
C GLY A 78 25.11 -7.94 7.48
N MET A 79 24.53 -9.08 7.10
CA MET A 79 25.29 -10.30 6.77
C MET A 79 26.14 -10.15 5.49
N MET A 80 25.64 -9.40 4.52
CA MET A 80 26.33 -9.15 3.25
C MET A 80 27.30 -7.96 3.32
N GLY A 81 27.32 -7.21 4.42
CA GLY A 81 28.14 -6.00 4.55
C GLY A 81 27.70 -4.87 3.60
N VAL A 82 26.44 -4.86 3.19
CA VAL A 82 25.89 -3.86 2.27
C VAL A 82 25.29 -2.71 3.08
N ASP A 83 25.48 -1.49 2.60
CA ASP A 83 24.85 -0.30 3.21
C ASP A 83 23.32 -0.38 3.14
N VAL A 84 22.67 -0.03 4.27
CA VAL A 84 21.20 -0.12 4.42
C VAL A 84 20.47 0.74 3.38
N GLY A 85 21.00 1.90 3.03
CA GLY A 85 20.39 2.75 2.02
C GLY A 85 20.49 2.19 0.61
N GLN A 86 21.63 1.56 0.27
CA GLN A 86 21.77 0.83 -1.00
C GLN A 86 20.76 -0.33 -1.06
N MET A 87 20.57 -1.03 0.05
CA MET A 87 19.56 -2.10 0.14
C MET A 87 18.15 -1.57 -0.01
N ILE A 88 17.82 -0.40 0.55
CA ILE A 88 16.51 0.26 0.36
C ILE A 88 16.27 0.55 -1.12
N ILE A 89 17.23 1.17 -1.81
CA ILE A 89 17.09 1.53 -3.22
C ILE A 89 16.94 0.28 -4.08
N ALA A 90 17.81 -0.70 -3.90
CA ALA A 90 17.76 -1.95 -4.65
C ALA A 90 16.48 -2.73 -4.39
N GLY A 91 16.06 -2.85 -3.13
CA GLY A 91 14.82 -3.51 -2.73
C GLY A 91 13.58 -2.81 -3.29
N ALA A 92 13.54 -1.48 -3.24
CA ALA A 92 12.44 -0.71 -3.82
C ALA A 92 12.35 -0.90 -5.34
N LEU A 93 13.48 -0.84 -6.07
CA LEU A 93 13.50 -1.07 -7.51
C LEU A 93 13.05 -2.49 -7.88
N MET A 94 13.54 -3.50 -7.17
CA MET A 94 13.17 -4.90 -7.41
C MET A 94 11.72 -5.21 -7.01
N SER A 95 11.14 -4.50 -6.06
CA SER A 95 9.75 -4.68 -5.65
C SER A 95 8.74 -4.18 -6.69
N VAL A 96 9.11 -3.24 -7.57
CA VAL A 96 8.21 -2.69 -8.59
C VAL A 96 7.72 -3.74 -9.60
N PRO A 97 8.58 -4.53 -10.27
CA PRO A 97 8.10 -5.56 -11.19
C PRO A 97 7.27 -6.64 -10.47
N ILE A 98 7.60 -6.96 -9.23
CA ILE A 98 6.84 -7.89 -8.40
C ILE A 98 5.45 -7.33 -8.10
N LEU A 99 5.35 -6.04 -7.74
CA LEU A 99 4.09 -5.35 -7.53
C LEU A 99 3.21 -5.37 -8.78
N ILE A 100 3.79 -5.12 -9.96
CA ILE A 100 3.06 -5.17 -11.23
C ILE A 100 2.48 -6.57 -11.47
N ALA A 101 3.28 -7.61 -11.33
CA ALA A 101 2.84 -8.99 -11.49
C ALA A 101 1.73 -9.35 -10.49
N ALA A 102 1.89 -8.92 -9.23
CA ALA A 102 0.92 -9.14 -8.16
C ALA A 102 -0.43 -8.44 -8.43
N LEU A 103 -0.40 -7.21 -8.96
CA LEU A 103 -1.61 -6.47 -9.33
C LEU A 103 -2.35 -7.12 -10.50
N LEU A 104 -1.62 -7.60 -11.51
CA LEU A 104 -2.21 -8.37 -12.61
C LEU A 104 -2.87 -9.65 -12.11
N TYR A 105 -2.21 -10.35 -11.19
CA TYR A 105 -2.76 -11.54 -10.56
C TYR A 105 -4.01 -11.21 -9.70
N ALA A 106 -3.97 -10.18 -8.88
CA ALA A 106 -5.10 -9.74 -8.06
C ALA A 106 -6.32 -9.40 -8.92
N HIS A 107 -6.10 -8.69 -10.03
CA HIS A 107 -7.14 -8.38 -10.99
C HIS A 107 -7.74 -9.64 -11.65
N TRP A 108 -6.89 -10.58 -12.05
CA TRP A 108 -7.34 -11.85 -12.64
C TRP A 108 -8.15 -12.68 -11.65
N VAL A 109 -7.68 -12.83 -10.41
CA VAL A 109 -8.38 -13.56 -9.35
C VAL A 109 -9.70 -12.88 -9.00
N GLY A 110 -9.72 -11.56 -8.92
CA GLY A 110 -10.92 -10.78 -8.63
C GLY A 110 -12.04 -10.96 -9.65
N LYS A 111 -11.68 -11.19 -10.92
CA LYS A 111 -12.65 -11.56 -11.97
C LYS A 111 -13.17 -12.97 -11.80
N LYS A 112 -12.35 -13.88 -11.31
CA LYS A 112 -12.70 -15.29 -11.16
C LYS A 112 -13.49 -15.55 -9.87
N ILE A 113 -13.15 -14.82 -8.80
CA ILE A 113 -13.79 -14.96 -7.50
C ILE A 113 -14.38 -13.59 -7.13
N TYR A 114 -15.65 -13.41 -7.47
CA TYR A 114 -16.35 -12.16 -7.23
C TYR A 114 -17.13 -12.22 -5.91
N GLN A 115 -16.75 -11.40 -4.94
CA GLN A 115 -17.39 -11.32 -3.63
C GLN A 115 -17.49 -9.88 -3.16
N ILE A 116 -18.68 -9.48 -2.72
CA ILE A 116 -18.93 -8.17 -2.10
C ILE A 116 -19.43 -8.39 -0.67
N PRO A 117 -18.79 -7.77 0.34
CA PRO A 117 -19.20 -7.93 1.73
C PRO A 117 -20.46 -7.14 2.01
N ARG A 118 -21.44 -7.74 2.67
CA ARG A 118 -22.65 -7.09 3.22
C ARG A 118 -22.40 -6.60 4.66
N GLU A 119 -23.31 -5.80 5.17
CA GLU A 119 -23.24 -5.30 6.55
C GLU A 119 -23.51 -6.40 7.59
N ASP A 120 -24.31 -7.38 7.23
CA ASP A 120 -24.63 -8.56 8.04
C ASP A 120 -23.49 -9.60 8.15
N GLY A 121 -22.32 -9.31 7.55
CA GLY A 121 -21.17 -10.22 7.53
C GLY A 121 -21.22 -11.30 6.45
N THR A 122 -22.29 -11.35 5.68
CA THR A 122 -22.41 -12.25 4.52
C THR A 122 -21.75 -11.67 3.27
N TYR A 123 -21.59 -12.50 2.23
CA TYR A 123 -20.97 -12.08 0.96
C TYR A 123 -21.93 -12.30 -0.20
N ASP A 124 -22.12 -11.26 -1.01
CA ASP A 124 -22.83 -11.39 -2.28
C ASP A 124 -21.87 -11.86 -3.37
N ARG A 125 -22.23 -12.94 -4.07
CA ARG A 125 -21.42 -13.56 -5.14
C ARG A 125 -21.96 -13.29 -6.54
N LYS A 126 -22.98 -12.41 -6.67
CA LYS A 126 -23.58 -12.08 -7.99
C LYS A 126 -22.94 -10.84 -8.58
N GLU A 127 -22.98 -10.73 -9.93
CA GLU A 127 -22.56 -9.53 -10.64
C GLU A 127 -23.32 -8.30 -10.12
N PHE A 128 -22.57 -7.26 -9.86
CA PHE A 128 -23.10 -6.02 -9.29
C PHE A 128 -23.76 -5.19 -10.38
N LYS A 129 -25.00 -4.74 -10.16
CA LYS A 129 -25.66 -3.78 -11.05
C LYS A 129 -25.02 -2.40 -10.88
N LYS A 130 -24.88 -1.65 -11.99
CA LYS A 130 -24.28 -0.31 -12.08
C LYS A 130 -24.86 0.79 -11.15
N GLU A 131 -25.93 0.49 -10.40
CA GLU A 131 -26.57 1.44 -9.49
C GLU A 131 -25.70 1.88 -8.31
N TYR A 132 -24.67 1.12 -7.97
CA TYR A 132 -23.77 1.44 -6.85
C TYR A 132 -22.70 2.49 -7.16
N LEU A 133 -22.51 2.86 -8.44
CA LEU A 133 -21.57 3.92 -8.83
C LEU A 133 -21.98 5.32 -8.35
N LYS A 134 -23.25 5.52 -7.98
CA LYS A 134 -23.75 6.76 -7.35
C LYS A 134 -23.31 6.93 -5.89
N SER A 135 -22.85 5.86 -5.26
CA SER A 135 -22.52 5.85 -3.83
C SER A 135 -21.17 6.47 -3.48
N MET A 136 -20.31 6.78 -4.48
CA MET A 136 -19.08 7.53 -4.22
C MET A 136 -19.37 8.96 -3.77
N ASP A 137 -20.41 9.58 -4.35
CA ASP A 137 -20.85 10.93 -3.94
C ASP A 137 -21.46 10.92 -2.53
N GLN A 138 -22.15 9.83 -2.15
CA GLN A 138 -22.67 9.65 -0.80
C GLN A 138 -21.60 9.39 0.26
N LEU A 139 -20.48 8.73 -0.11
CA LEU A 139 -19.33 8.62 0.78
C LEU A 139 -18.66 9.97 1.01
N ASP A 140 -18.67 10.84 0.02
CA ASP A 140 -18.21 12.21 0.17
C ASP A 140 -19.10 13.03 1.11
N GLU A 141 -20.40 12.80 1.11
CA GLU A 141 -21.33 13.41 2.06
C GLU A 141 -21.09 12.92 3.49
N ILE A 142 -20.88 11.62 3.69
CA ILE A 142 -20.61 11.01 5.01
C ILE A 142 -19.20 11.36 5.52
N MET A 143 -18.22 11.44 4.64
CA MET A 143 -16.83 11.81 4.96
C MET A 143 -16.58 13.32 4.88
N GLY A 144 -17.44 14.08 4.20
CA GLY A 144 -17.30 15.50 3.92
C GLY A 144 -17.43 16.42 5.12
N SER A 145 -17.83 15.91 6.29
CA SER A 145 -17.87 16.69 7.54
C SER A 145 -16.54 16.68 8.32
N LYS A 146 -15.57 15.86 7.94
CA LYS A 146 -14.24 15.85 8.56
C LYS A 146 -13.20 16.37 7.57
N LYS A 147 -12.56 17.50 7.89
CA LYS A 147 -11.36 17.96 7.19
C LYS A 147 -10.33 16.84 7.22
N LEU A 148 -10.19 16.18 6.09
CA LEU A 148 -9.12 15.19 5.92
C LEU A 148 -7.78 15.94 5.87
N PRO A 149 -6.75 15.45 6.57
CA PRO A 149 -5.42 16.04 6.50
C PRO A 149 -4.92 16.07 5.06
N GLY A 150 -4.16 17.08 4.72
CA GLY A 150 -3.56 17.23 3.40
C GLY A 150 -2.69 16.02 3.03
N LEU A 151 -2.52 15.79 1.74
CA LEU A 151 -1.72 14.65 1.25
C LEU A 151 -0.29 14.68 1.83
N GLY A 152 0.28 15.88 2.02
CA GLY A 152 1.58 16.08 2.66
C GLY A 152 1.60 15.68 4.14
N GLU A 153 0.58 16.07 4.89
CA GLU A 153 0.45 15.72 6.31
C GLU A 153 0.25 14.22 6.52
N SER A 154 -0.50 13.60 5.61
CA SER A 154 -0.75 12.15 5.66
C SER A 154 0.48 11.32 5.29
N LEU A 155 1.35 11.83 4.42
CA LEU A 155 2.58 11.15 4.00
C LEU A 155 3.79 11.49 4.89
N ALA A 156 3.75 12.58 5.64
CA ALA A 156 4.86 13.02 6.49
C ALA A 156 5.39 11.93 7.43
N PRO A 157 4.55 11.17 8.18
CA PRO A 157 5.02 10.11 9.06
C PRO A 157 5.76 8.98 8.34
N ILE A 158 5.50 8.82 7.05
CA ILE A 158 6.14 7.79 6.21
C ILE A 158 7.42 8.32 5.59
N LEU A 159 7.36 9.54 5.06
CA LEU A 159 8.47 10.13 4.31
C LEU A 159 9.60 10.63 5.22
N ILE A 160 9.28 11.15 6.41
CA ILE A 160 10.29 11.67 7.32
C ILE A 160 11.33 10.60 7.72
N PRO A 161 10.95 9.41 8.24
CA PRO A 161 11.92 8.37 8.55
C PRO A 161 12.70 7.90 7.31
N LEU A 162 12.04 7.80 6.16
CA LEU A 162 12.67 7.37 4.93
C LEU A 162 13.75 8.37 4.46
N VAL A 163 13.43 9.67 4.49
CA VAL A 163 14.37 10.74 4.13
C VAL A 163 15.55 10.76 5.09
N LEU A 164 15.31 10.58 6.40
CA LEU A 164 16.40 10.55 7.40
C LEU A 164 17.36 9.37 7.16
N ILE A 165 16.83 8.19 6.83
CA ILE A 165 17.66 7.01 6.54
C ILE A 165 18.45 7.23 5.24
N LEU A 166 17.81 7.74 4.19
CA LEU A 166 18.45 8.01 2.91
C LEU A 166 19.48 9.14 3.00
N SER A 167 19.22 10.19 3.80
CA SER A 167 20.17 11.29 4.01
C SER A 167 21.47 10.81 4.63
N LYS A 168 21.39 9.90 5.61
CA LYS A 168 22.58 9.28 6.18
C LYS A 168 23.39 8.54 5.11
N THR A 169 22.74 7.77 4.26
CA THR A 169 23.41 7.04 3.17
C THR A 169 24.09 7.98 2.17
N VAL A 170 23.43 9.09 1.84
CA VAL A 170 24.01 10.11 0.95
C VAL A 170 25.22 10.78 1.63
N CYS A 171 25.14 11.10 2.91
CA CYS A 171 26.27 11.66 3.67
C CYS A 171 27.45 10.69 3.73
N ASP A 172 27.21 9.39 3.97
CA ASP A 172 28.25 8.36 3.96
C ASP A 172 28.87 8.20 2.56
N PHE A 173 28.11 8.40 1.49
CA PHE A 173 28.59 8.30 0.11
C PHE A 173 29.41 9.53 -0.34
N VAL A 174 29.06 10.72 0.18
CA VAL A 174 29.75 11.99 -0.14
C VAL A 174 30.98 12.20 0.75
N GLY A 175 31.27 11.28 1.69
CA GLY A 175 32.48 11.33 2.51
C GLY A 175 32.44 12.40 3.61
N VAL A 176 31.24 12.76 4.08
CA VAL A 176 31.10 13.62 5.26
C VAL A 176 31.49 12.81 6.48
N ASP A 177 32.59 13.22 7.14
CA ASP A 177 33.18 12.52 8.26
C ASP A 177 32.17 12.22 9.39
N LYS A 178 32.31 11.03 9.98
CA LYS A 178 31.45 10.48 11.05
C LYS A 178 31.50 11.24 12.38
N GLU A 179 32.31 12.28 12.50
CA GLU A 179 32.46 13.05 13.73
C GLU A 179 31.50 14.25 13.86
N SER A 180 30.59 14.47 12.89
CA SER A 180 29.68 15.62 12.88
C SER A 180 28.23 15.32 13.29
N PHE A 181 27.94 14.13 13.82
CA PHE A 181 26.58 13.81 14.33
C PHE A 181 26.62 13.13 15.68
#